data_46fd8556889d56855124ffd1366a462a
#
_entry.id   46fd8556889d56855124ffd1366a462a
#
_cell.length_a   1.000
_cell.length_b   1.000
_cell.length_c   1.000
_cell.angle_alpha   90.00
_cell.angle_beta   90.00
_cell.angle_gamma   90.00
#
_symmetry.space_group_name_H-M   'P 1'
#
loop_
_entity.id
_entity.type
_entity.pdbx_description
1 polymer ?
#
loop_
_entity_poly.entity_id
_entity_poly.type
_entity_poly.pdbx_seq_one_letter_code
_entity_poly.pdbx_strand_id
1 'polypeptide(L)'
;MKTIEIFDPAMCCPTGLGGTNINPELMRIAVVIETLKRQGVVVTRHNLRDEPQVYVSNKTVNQYLQKNGAEALPITLVDGEIAVSKDYPTTKQMSEWTGINLDLMPIK
;
A
#
# COMPACT_ATOMS: atom_id res chain seq x y z
N MET A 1 -1.97 3.42 17.52
CA MET A 1 -1.43 2.99 16.22
C MET A 1 -2.20 3.64 15.08
N LYS A 2 -1.52 3.89 13.99
CA LYS A 2 -2.14 4.51 12.83
C LYS A 2 -2.82 3.47 11.95
N THR A 3 -3.90 3.88 11.27
CA THR A 3 -4.58 3.05 10.28
C THR A 3 -3.95 3.32 8.92
N ILE A 4 -3.58 2.27 8.22
CA ILE A 4 -2.90 2.38 6.93
C ILE A 4 -3.79 1.78 5.84
N GLU A 5 -3.97 2.54 4.75
CA GLU A 5 -4.69 2.06 3.57
C GLU A 5 -3.80 2.24 2.36
N ILE A 6 -3.65 1.18 1.57
CA ILE A 6 -2.83 1.21 0.36
C ILE A 6 -3.74 1.01 -0.85
N PHE A 7 -3.68 1.93 -1.79
CA PHE A 7 -4.48 1.90 -3.00
C PHE A 7 -3.57 1.57 -4.18
N ASP A 8 -3.58 0.32 -4.60
CA ASP A 8 -2.73 -0.17 -5.68
C ASP A 8 -3.27 0.24 -7.05
N PRO A 9 -2.39 0.33 -8.07
CA PRO A 9 -2.86 0.40 -9.45
C PRO A 9 -3.51 -0.93 -9.86
N ALA A 10 -4.21 -0.94 -10.99
CA ALA A 10 -4.83 -2.17 -11.48
C ALA A 10 -3.76 -3.22 -11.78
N MET A 11 -3.85 -4.37 -11.15
CA MET A 11 -2.90 -5.45 -11.34
C MET A 11 -3.54 -6.81 -11.00
N CYS A 12 -3.06 -7.87 -11.63
CA CYS A 12 -3.59 -9.20 -11.36
C CYS A 12 -2.89 -9.89 -10.19
N CYS A 13 -1.65 -9.57 -9.90
CA CYS A 13 -0.85 -10.26 -8.88
C CYS A 13 -0.26 -9.26 -7.89
N PRO A 14 -1.05 -8.81 -6.90
CA PRO A 14 -0.56 -7.81 -5.94
C PRO A 14 0.63 -8.27 -5.10
N THR A 15 0.84 -9.58 -5.00
CA THR A 15 1.99 -10.12 -4.25
C THR A 15 3.28 -10.10 -5.04
N GLY A 16 3.20 -9.86 -6.34
CA GLY A 16 4.36 -9.88 -7.21
C GLY A 16 4.86 -11.27 -7.58
N LEU A 17 4.11 -12.31 -7.23
CA LEU A 17 4.52 -13.70 -7.45
C LEU A 17 3.95 -14.33 -8.71
N GLY A 18 3.09 -13.62 -9.43
CA GLY A 18 2.45 -14.17 -10.62
C GLY A 18 3.20 -13.82 -11.89
N GLY A 19 2.98 -14.63 -12.94
CA GLY A 19 3.52 -14.37 -14.25
C GLY A 19 5.00 -14.67 -14.40
N THR A 20 5.59 -14.12 -15.44
CA THR A 20 7.00 -14.34 -15.77
C THR A 20 7.95 -13.37 -15.09
N ASN A 21 7.42 -12.25 -14.60
CA ASN A 21 8.21 -11.22 -13.96
C ASN A 21 7.84 -11.12 -12.48
N ILE A 22 8.84 -11.28 -11.63
CA ILE A 22 8.67 -11.10 -10.18
C ILE A 22 9.02 -9.66 -9.84
N ASN A 23 8.12 -8.99 -9.11
CA ASN A 23 8.36 -7.61 -8.69
C ASN A 23 8.76 -7.61 -7.22
N PRO A 24 10.04 -7.32 -6.91
CA PRO A 24 10.52 -7.33 -5.52
C PRO A 24 9.79 -6.33 -4.62
N GLU A 25 9.38 -5.19 -5.16
CA GLU A 25 8.65 -4.19 -4.37
C GLU A 25 7.29 -4.70 -3.94
N LEU A 26 6.57 -5.38 -4.83
CA LEU A 26 5.28 -5.96 -4.47
C LEU A 26 5.43 -7.07 -3.43
N MET A 27 6.48 -7.87 -3.56
CA MET A 27 6.76 -8.91 -2.58
C MET A 27 7.11 -8.30 -1.22
N ARG A 28 7.95 -7.27 -1.22
CA ARG A 28 8.34 -6.58 0.00
C ARG A 28 7.12 -6.01 0.73
N ILE A 29 6.30 -5.25 0.02
CA ILE A 29 5.14 -4.61 0.66
C ILE A 29 4.13 -5.63 1.15
N ALA A 30 3.96 -6.75 0.43
CA ALA A 30 3.06 -7.81 0.86
C ALA A 30 3.53 -8.42 2.19
N VAL A 31 4.82 -8.65 2.35
CA VAL A 31 5.39 -9.18 3.59
C VAL A 31 5.25 -8.18 4.72
N VAL A 32 5.53 -6.90 4.45
CA VAL A 32 5.40 -5.84 5.45
C VAL A 32 3.96 -5.76 5.94
N ILE A 33 2.99 -5.75 5.02
CA ILE A 33 1.57 -5.69 5.39
C ILE A 33 1.18 -6.89 6.25
N GLU A 34 1.59 -8.08 5.85
CA GLU A 34 1.26 -9.30 6.59
C GLU A 34 1.86 -9.25 8.00
N THR A 35 3.10 -8.81 8.11
CA THR A 35 3.77 -8.68 9.41
C THR A 35 3.02 -7.71 10.32
N LEU A 36 2.62 -6.55 9.77
CA LEU A 36 1.90 -5.55 10.54
C LEU A 36 0.54 -6.06 11.00
N LYS A 37 -0.17 -6.78 10.14
CA LYS A 37 -1.46 -7.38 10.51
C LYS A 37 -1.31 -8.36 11.67
N ARG A 38 -0.25 -9.15 11.67
CA ARG A 38 0.04 -10.08 12.76
C ARG A 38 0.32 -9.37 14.07
N GLN A 39 0.83 -8.14 13.98
CA GLN A 39 1.10 -7.31 15.15
C GLN A 39 -0.11 -6.50 15.61
N GLY A 40 -1.26 -6.68 14.95
CA GLY A 40 -2.48 -5.99 15.33
C GLY A 40 -2.69 -4.64 14.68
N VAL A 41 -1.87 -4.28 13.70
CA VAL A 41 -2.02 -3.02 12.98
C VAL A 41 -3.11 -3.16 11.92
N VAL A 42 -3.99 -2.15 11.82
CA VAL A 42 -5.03 -2.14 10.79
C VAL A 42 -4.42 -1.66 9.48
N VAL A 43 -4.24 -2.56 8.54
CA VAL A 43 -3.73 -2.26 7.20
C VAL A 43 -4.71 -2.82 6.19
N THR A 44 -5.24 -1.96 5.32
CA THR A 44 -6.16 -2.36 4.27
C THR A 44 -5.50 -2.08 2.92
N ARG A 45 -5.65 -3.01 1.99
CA ARG A 45 -5.08 -2.90 0.66
C ARG A 45 -6.18 -3.06 -0.38
N HIS A 46 -6.22 -2.14 -1.34
CA HIS A 46 -7.22 -2.15 -2.42
C HIS A 46 -6.50 -2.25 -3.75
N ASN A 47 -7.17 -2.90 -4.71
CA ASN A 47 -6.67 -3.02 -6.08
C ASN A 47 -7.70 -2.36 -7.00
N LEU A 48 -7.26 -1.44 -7.84
CA LEU A 48 -8.15 -0.71 -8.73
C LEU A 48 -8.94 -1.65 -9.66
N ARG A 49 -8.35 -2.75 -10.05
CA ARG A 49 -9.01 -3.73 -10.90
C ARG A 49 -10.23 -4.36 -10.21
N ASP A 50 -10.10 -4.69 -8.92
CA ASP A 50 -11.13 -5.42 -8.18
C ASP A 50 -12.11 -4.51 -7.46
N GLU A 51 -11.66 -3.32 -7.05
CA GLU A 51 -12.44 -2.42 -6.22
C GLU A 51 -12.41 -0.98 -6.74
N PRO A 52 -12.77 -0.74 -8.02
CA PRO A 52 -12.71 0.62 -8.55
C PRO A 52 -13.61 1.61 -7.80
N GLN A 53 -14.73 1.12 -7.26
CA GLN A 53 -15.65 1.97 -6.53
C GLN A 53 -15.05 2.57 -5.25
N VAL A 54 -14.09 1.88 -4.63
CA VAL A 54 -13.43 2.39 -3.42
C VAL A 54 -12.61 3.64 -3.75
N TYR A 55 -12.01 3.67 -4.94
CA TYR A 55 -11.19 4.81 -5.38
C TYR A 55 -12.06 6.04 -5.68
N VAL A 56 -13.28 5.82 -6.10
CA VAL A 56 -14.23 6.91 -6.37
C VAL A 56 -14.87 7.40 -5.07
N SER A 57 -15.24 6.48 -4.18
CA SER A 57 -15.93 6.83 -2.95
C SER A 57 -15.04 7.47 -1.90
N ASN A 58 -13.73 7.22 -1.94
CA ASN A 58 -12.79 7.88 -1.04
C ASN A 58 -12.43 9.25 -1.62
N LYS A 59 -12.97 10.31 -1.01
CA LYS A 59 -12.80 11.67 -1.54
C LYS A 59 -11.35 12.07 -1.67
N THR A 60 -10.52 11.73 -0.69
CA THR A 60 -9.10 12.08 -0.70
C THR A 60 -8.39 11.45 -1.89
N VAL A 61 -8.60 10.15 -2.10
CA VAL A 61 -7.99 9.43 -3.21
C VAL A 61 -8.55 9.90 -4.55
N ASN A 62 -9.87 10.05 -4.63
CA ASN A 62 -10.52 10.47 -5.87
C ASN A 62 -10.04 11.84 -6.34
N GLN A 63 -9.98 12.81 -5.44
CA GLN A 63 -9.51 14.15 -5.76
C GLN A 63 -8.06 14.13 -6.20
N TYR A 64 -7.24 13.33 -5.54
CA TYR A 64 -5.84 13.23 -5.89
C TYR A 64 -5.65 12.62 -7.28
N LEU A 65 -6.42 11.58 -7.60
CA LEU A 65 -6.37 10.93 -8.89
C LEU A 65 -6.89 11.83 -10.03
N GLN A 66 -7.94 12.62 -9.76
CA GLN A 66 -8.45 13.56 -10.74
C GLN A 66 -7.40 14.64 -11.08
N LYS A 67 -6.62 15.04 -10.09
CA LYS A 67 -5.60 16.06 -10.26
C LYS A 67 -4.32 15.52 -10.89
N ASN A 68 -3.90 14.32 -10.52
CA ASN A 68 -2.59 13.77 -10.88
C ASN A 68 -2.65 12.56 -11.82
N GLY A 69 -3.85 12.01 -12.06
CA GLY A 69 -4.03 10.85 -12.94
C GLY A 69 -3.66 9.54 -12.26
N ALA A 70 -3.85 8.45 -13.00
CA ALA A 70 -3.59 7.09 -12.49
C ALA A 70 -2.10 6.86 -12.19
N GLU A 71 -1.23 7.70 -12.69
CA GLU A 71 0.21 7.62 -12.43
C GLU A 71 0.55 7.93 -10.97
N ALA A 72 -0.40 8.51 -10.22
CA ALA A 72 -0.22 8.75 -8.80
C ALA A 72 -0.26 7.48 -7.96
N LEU A 73 -0.80 6.39 -8.51
CA LEU A 73 -0.87 5.12 -7.81
C LEU A 73 0.51 4.43 -7.81
N PRO A 74 0.85 3.69 -6.77
CA PRO A 74 0.07 3.44 -5.57
C PRO A 74 0.03 4.64 -4.63
N ILE A 75 -1.09 4.78 -3.92
CA ILE A 75 -1.27 5.83 -2.90
C ILE A 75 -1.41 5.17 -1.54
N THR A 76 -0.70 5.68 -0.55
CA THR A 76 -0.81 5.20 0.83
C THR A 76 -1.40 6.30 1.70
N LEU A 77 -2.49 5.98 2.37
CA LEU A 77 -3.10 6.85 3.36
C LEU A 77 -2.72 6.39 4.76
N VAL A 78 -2.35 7.34 5.60
CA VAL A 78 -2.12 7.09 7.03
C VAL A 78 -3.14 7.94 7.78
N ASP A 79 -4.04 7.29 8.50
CA ASP A 79 -5.15 7.95 9.21
C ASP A 79 -6.00 8.83 8.28
N GLY A 80 -6.16 8.39 7.02
CA GLY A 80 -6.99 9.08 6.05
C GLY A 80 -6.30 10.19 5.27
N GLU A 81 -5.02 10.43 5.53
CA GLU A 81 -4.25 11.44 4.81
C GLU A 81 -3.20 10.80 3.91
N ILE A 82 -2.99 11.39 2.73
CA ILE A 82 -2.00 10.87 1.78
C ILE A 82 -0.59 11.06 2.36
N ALA A 83 0.08 9.96 2.62
CA ALA A 83 1.45 9.98 3.13
C ALA A 83 2.48 9.74 2.04
N VAL A 84 2.19 8.83 1.12
CA VAL A 84 3.08 8.47 0.01
C VAL A 84 2.24 8.28 -1.24
N SER A 85 2.77 8.70 -2.39
CA SER A 85 2.13 8.47 -3.70
C SER A 85 3.20 8.14 -4.73
N LYS A 86 2.78 7.48 -5.81
CA LYS A 86 3.62 7.05 -6.94
C LYS A 86 4.54 5.87 -6.62
N ASP A 87 4.81 5.61 -5.35
CA ASP A 87 5.62 4.49 -4.89
C ASP A 87 5.02 3.93 -3.61
N TYR A 88 5.40 2.69 -3.29
CA TYR A 88 5.03 2.10 -2.01
C TYR A 88 5.89 2.70 -0.89
N PRO A 89 5.35 2.77 0.33
CA PRO A 89 6.15 3.25 1.44
C PRO A 89 7.33 2.32 1.70
N THR A 90 8.43 2.91 2.17
CA THR A 90 9.59 2.11 2.55
C THR A 90 9.29 1.33 3.83
N THR A 91 10.07 0.28 4.06
CA THR A 91 9.97 -0.49 5.30
C THR A 91 10.18 0.42 6.50
N LYS A 92 11.13 1.34 6.40
CA LYS A 92 11.40 2.30 7.47
C LYS A 92 10.19 3.20 7.74
N GLN A 93 9.52 3.70 6.69
CA GLN A 93 8.33 4.52 6.86
C GLN A 93 7.22 3.75 7.56
N MET A 94 6.99 2.52 7.15
CA MET A 94 5.96 1.67 7.76
C MET A 94 6.30 1.40 9.24
N SER A 95 7.57 1.20 9.54
CA SER A 95 8.05 1.02 10.91
C SER A 95 7.79 2.26 11.76
N GLU A 96 8.09 3.44 11.22
CA GLU A 96 7.89 4.70 11.93
C GLU A 96 6.42 4.97 12.22
N TRP A 97 5.54 4.71 11.24
CA TRP A 97 4.10 4.97 11.40
C TRP A 97 3.45 4.05 12.42
N THR A 98 3.92 2.84 12.53
CA THR A 98 3.30 1.81 13.37
C THR A 98 4.00 1.60 14.70
N GLY A 99 5.24 2.06 14.83
CA GLY A 99 6.05 1.81 16.01
C GLY A 99 6.58 0.39 16.12
N ILE A 100 6.44 -0.40 15.05
CA ILE A 100 6.88 -1.80 15.02
C ILE A 100 8.22 -1.86 14.27
N ASN A 101 9.20 -2.54 14.87
CA ASN A 101 10.51 -2.66 14.26
C ASN A 101 10.48 -3.69 13.12
N LEU A 102 10.44 -3.20 11.89
CA LEU A 102 10.41 -4.04 10.69
C LEU A 102 11.81 -4.35 10.16
N ASP A 103 12.84 -3.73 10.72
CA ASP A 103 14.22 -3.98 10.29
C ASP A 103 14.69 -5.39 10.62
N LEU A 104 13.99 -6.08 11.53
CA LEU A 104 14.31 -7.45 11.91
C LEU A 104 13.70 -8.48 10.96
N MET A 105 12.97 -8.05 9.93
CA MET A 105 12.38 -8.95 8.97
C MET A 105 13.47 -9.64 8.15
N PRO A 106 13.31 -10.95 7.86
CA PRO A 106 14.32 -11.68 7.11
C PRO A 106 14.38 -11.31 5.62
N ILE A 107 13.35 -10.69 5.11
CA ILE A 107 13.29 -10.32 3.71
C ILE A 107 14.04 -9.01 3.46
N LYS A 108 14.70 -8.93 2.33
CA LYS A 108 15.49 -7.78 1.95
C LYS A 108 15.04 -7.20 0.63
#